data_0ebd892c232120a1a9bb1fe146d38224
#
_entry.id   0ebd892c232120a1a9bb1fe146d38224
#
_cell.length_a   1.000
_cell.length_b   1.000
_cell.length_c   1.000
_cell.angle_alpha   90.00
_cell.angle_beta   90.00
_cell.angle_gamma   90.00
#
_symmetry.space_group_name_H-M   'P 1'
#
loop_
_entity.id
_entity.type
_entity.pdbx_description
1 polymer ?
#
loop_
_entity_poly.entity_id
_entity_poly.type
_entity_poly.pdbx_seq_one_letter_code
_entity_poly.pdbx_strand_id
1 'polypeptide(L)'
;YNPAFAATDMGVAYVTEPEKEVFGHYERVSVKDTYDRIRKDLEEGLPLISNKAYGDTPKYHFTREAAQAFACRFYLYVGEWQKAIEAADEALGDNPTLRNWNEYIQMSTANREKNYTSVQESANLLLASTVSQFAVDQSFYRYGYSTAVNNSLFQQNDNVVNGVWAYRAEAYNVSSEALTMMKWKPYLKSDGVNSNSGVYYVMEPLFTTDEVVCDRIEALAMAGRYDEACEDIELFLTTKIKNSDSIAQ
;
A
#
# COMPACT_ATOMS: atom_id res chain seq x y z
N TYR A 1 14.67 8.41 5.74
CA TYR A 1 15.93 8.23 6.47
C TYR A 1 16.99 9.18 5.94
N ASN A 2 17.56 10.02 6.81
CA ASN A 2 18.67 10.92 6.44
C ASN A 2 19.94 10.51 7.22
N PRO A 3 20.93 9.89 6.56
CA PRO A 3 22.14 9.41 7.23
C PRO A 3 22.93 10.49 7.97
N ALA A 4 22.88 11.74 7.51
CA ALA A 4 23.63 12.84 8.10
C ALA A 4 23.18 13.20 9.54
N PHE A 5 21.90 12.96 9.85
CA PHE A 5 21.30 13.31 11.13
C PHE A 5 20.80 12.08 11.93
N ALA A 6 20.79 10.92 11.33
CA ALA A 6 20.21 9.72 11.92
C ALA A 6 20.82 9.32 13.28
N ALA A 7 22.10 9.63 13.52
CA ALA A 7 22.76 9.33 14.78
C ALA A 7 22.40 10.31 15.92
N THR A 8 21.93 11.51 15.59
CA THR A 8 21.61 12.58 16.55
C THR A 8 20.12 12.78 16.73
N ASP A 9 19.33 12.51 15.69
CA ASP A 9 17.88 12.64 15.75
C ASP A 9 17.28 11.53 16.62
N MET A 10 16.27 11.91 17.40
CA MET A 10 15.58 10.97 18.27
C MET A 10 14.62 10.08 17.47
N GLY A 11 14.86 8.78 17.51
CA GLY A 11 14.00 7.75 16.96
C GLY A 11 12.81 7.44 17.88
N VAL A 12 12.49 6.14 18.02
CA VAL A 12 11.37 5.66 18.86
C VAL A 12 11.87 4.86 20.06
N ALA A 13 11.00 4.66 21.04
CA ALA A 13 11.24 3.67 22.08
C ALA A 13 11.14 2.27 21.46
N TYR A 14 12.22 1.49 21.54
CA TYR A 14 12.28 0.15 20.99
C TYR A 14 12.03 -0.88 22.09
N VAL A 15 10.77 -1.32 22.23
CA VAL A 15 10.34 -2.24 23.27
C VAL A 15 10.60 -3.68 22.83
N THR A 16 11.43 -4.42 23.60
CA THR A 16 11.85 -5.79 23.27
C THR A 16 11.17 -6.86 24.11
N GLU A 17 10.41 -6.47 25.13
CA GLU A 17 9.69 -7.38 26.01
C GLU A 17 8.24 -6.94 26.16
N PRO A 18 7.31 -7.87 26.42
CA PRO A 18 5.93 -7.54 26.75
C PRO A 18 5.87 -6.63 27.99
N GLU A 19 4.99 -5.63 27.94
CA GLU A 19 4.78 -4.72 29.07
C GLU A 19 4.27 -5.48 30.29
N LYS A 20 4.91 -5.23 31.43
CA LYS A 20 4.58 -5.83 32.75
C LYS A 20 4.01 -4.81 33.71
N GLU A 21 4.11 -3.51 33.36
CA GLU A 21 3.69 -2.38 34.18
C GLU A 21 2.74 -1.49 33.38
N VAL A 22 1.75 -0.92 34.06
CA VAL A 22 0.73 -0.03 33.42
C VAL A 22 1.33 1.30 32.94
N PHE A 23 2.44 1.74 33.54
CA PHE A 23 3.14 2.97 33.20
C PHE A 23 4.64 2.67 33.05
N GLY A 24 4.99 1.90 32.03
CA GLY A 24 6.39 1.63 31.69
C GLY A 24 7.11 2.89 31.22
N HIS A 25 8.36 3.07 31.68
CA HIS A 25 9.26 4.12 31.21
C HIS A 25 10.17 3.57 30.13
N TYR A 26 10.10 4.14 28.93
CA TYR A 26 10.91 3.71 27.80
C TYR A 26 11.73 4.89 27.26
N GLU A 27 13.03 4.71 27.17
CA GLU A 27 13.90 5.69 26.55
C GLU A 27 13.84 5.58 25.01
N ARG A 28 13.85 6.71 24.33
CA ARG A 28 13.96 6.76 22.89
C ARG A 28 15.42 6.55 22.47
N VAL A 29 15.65 5.67 21.51
CA VAL A 29 16.96 5.50 20.87
C VAL A 29 17.12 6.51 19.71
N SER A 30 18.27 6.56 19.07
CA SER A 30 18.44 7.38 17.88
C SER A 30 17.67 6.82 16.68
N VAL A 31 17.44 7.64 15.66
CA VAL A 31 16.89 7.17 14.38
C VAL A 31 17.77 6.06 13.81
N LYS A 32 19.10 6.24 13.84
CA LYS A 32 20.04 5.20 13.38
C LYS A 32 19.85 3.90 14.11
N ASP A 33 19.85 3.90 15.45
CA ASP A 33 19.68 2.68 16.23
C ASP A 33 18.32 2.02 16.00
N THR A 34 17.26 2.83 15.79
CA THR A 34 15.94 2.32 15.42
C THR A 34 15.99 1.53 14.11
N TYR A 35 16.57 2.12 13.05
CA TYR A 35 16.69 1.46 11.75
C TYR A 35 17.62 0.25 11.76
N ASP A 36 18.72 0.32 12.51
CA ASP A 36 19.65 -0.82 12.65
C ASP A 36 18.97 -2.03 13.34
N ARG A 37 18.13 -1.78 14.33
CA ARG A 37 17.35 -2.83 15.00
C ARG A 37 16.25 -3.39 14.10
N ILE A 38 15.52 -2.55 13.36
CA ILE A 38 14.54 -2.99 12.36
C ILE A 38 15.22 -3.88 11.31
N ARG A 39 16.39 -3.46 10.82
CA ARG A 39 17.18 -4.24 9.86
C ARG A 39 17.54 -5.61 10.42
N LYS A 40 18.06 -5.63 11.64
CA LYS A 40 18.45 -6.88 12.29
C LYS A 40 17.25 -7.83 12.42
N ASP A 41 16.12 -7.34 12.93
CA ASP A 41 14.93 -8.16 13.09
C ASP A 41 14.40 -8.67 11.75
N LEU A 42 14.44 -7.82 10.71
CA LEU A 42 14.05 -8.17 9.36
C LEU A 42 14.95 -9.26 8.76
N GLU A 43 16.27 -9.08 8.77
CA GLU A 43 17.24 -10.00 8.17
C GLU A 43 17.29 -11.34 8.91
N GLU A 44 17.08 -11.34 10.23
CA GLU A 44 16.97 -12.56 11.03
C GLU A 44 15.61 -13.26 10.83
N GLY A 45 14.53 -12.49 10.64
CA GLY A 45 13.16 -13.02 10.54
C GLY A 45 12.81 -13.56 9.16
N LEU A 46 13.24 -12.90 8.06
CA LEU A 46 12.88 -13.29 6.70
C LEU A 46 13.11 -14.79 6.37
N PRO A 47 14.25 -15.39 6.71
CA PRO A 47 14.49 -16.81 6.43
C PRO A 47 13.58 -17.78 7.20
N LEU A 48 12.96 -17.32 8.27
CA LEU A 48 12.12 -18.13 9.15
C LEU A 48 10.65 -18.16 8.72
N ILE A 49 10.24 -17.27 7.81
CA ILE A 49 8.85 -17.16 7.38
C ILE A 49 8.47 -18.33 6.48
N SER A 50 7.32 -18.95 6.81
CA SER A 50 6.74 -20.03 6.03
C SER A 50 5.25 -19.84 5.85
N ASN A 51 4.79 -19.81 4.60
CA ASN A 51 3.37 -19.70 4.25
C ASN A 51 2.52 -20.90 4.74
N LYS A 52 3.16 -22.04 5.02
CA LYS A 52 2.49 -23.25 5.48
C LYS A 52 1.78 -23.09 6.84
N ALA A 53 2.17 -22.09 7.61
CA ALA A 53 1.61 -21.84 8.94
C ALA A 53 0.23 -21.16 8.92
N TYR A 54 -0.21 -20.60 7.78
CA TYR A 54 -1.33 -19.64 7.75
C TYR A 54 -2.66 -20.20 7.23
N GLY A 55 -2.73 -21.49 6.88
CA GLY A 55 -3.96 -22.17 6.45
C GLY A 55 -4.68 -21.46 5.28
N ASP A 56 -5.99 -21.27 5.41
CA ASP A 56 -6.85 -20.77 4.35
C ASP A 56 -6.92 -19.23 4.24
N THR A 57 -6.27 -18.52 5.17
CA THR A 57 -6.34 -17.04 5.24
C THR A 57 -4.96 -16.38 5.27
N PRO A 58 -4.07 -16.70 4.32
CA PRO A 58 -2.67 -16.26 4.38
C PRO A 58 -2.52 -14.72 4.32
N LYS A 59 -3.40 -14.02 3.61
CA LYS A 59 -3.30 -12.56 3.40
C LYS A 59 -3.62 -11.71 4.64
N TYR A 60 -4.00 -12.31 5.75
CA TYR A 60 -4.07 -11.62 7.05
C TYR A 60 -2.80 -11.81 7.90
N HIS A 61 -1.78 -12.37 7.31
CA HIS A 61 -0.51 -12.66 7.98
C HIS A 61 0.68 -12.24 7.09
N PHE A 62 1.85 -12.08 7.69
CA PHE A 62 3.08 -11.88 6.95
C PHE A 62 3.48 -13.18 6.24
N THR A 63 2.92 -13.40 5.06
CA THR A 63 3.42 -14.41 4.14
C THR A 63 4.83 -14.03 3.67
N ARG A 64 5.53 -14.95 3.00
CA ARG A 64 6.86 -14.66 2.45
C ARG A 64 6.80 -13.45 1.51
N GLU A 65 5.81 -13.39 0.64
CA GLU A 65 5.60 -12.29 -0.32
C GLU A 65 5.33 -10.96 0.41
N ALA A 66 4.48 -10.97 1.43
CA ALA A 66 4.20 -9.77 2.23
C ALA A 66 5.42 -9.29 3.02
N ALA A 67 6.23 -10.22 3.54
CA ALA A 67 7.45 -9.88 4.26
C ALA A 67 8.53 -9.32 3.33
N GLN A 68 8.63 -9.84 2.12
CA GLN A 68 9.53 -9.31 1.09
C GLN A 68 9.06 -7.92 0.60
N ALA A 69 7.75 -7.70 0.49
CA ALA A 69 7.20 -6.36 0.20
C ALA A 69 7.58 -5.35 1.29
N PHE A 70 7.52 -5.74 2.57
CA PHE A 70 8.03 -4.91 3.66
C PHE A 70 9.55 -4.67 3.55
N ALA A 71 10.32 -5.69 3.23
CA ALA A 71 11.77 -5.59 3.05
C ALA A 71 12.12 -4.62 1.90
N CYS A 72 11.41 -4.71 0.76
CA CYS A 72 11.56 -3.80 -0.36
C CYS A 72 11.35 -2.35 0.08
N ARG A 73 10.23 -2.04 0.71
CA ARG A 73 9.93 -0.71 1.27
C ARG A 73 11.01 -0.24 2.23
N PHE A 74 11.45 -1.11 3.15
CA PHE A 74 12.49 -0.77 4.12
C PHE A 74 13.82 -0.42 3.45
N TYR A 75 14.30 -1.26 2.54
CA TYR A 75 15.57 -1.04 1.84
C TYR A 75 15.52 0.18 0.93
N LEU A 76 14.38 0.44 0.29
CA LEU A 76 14.16 1.66 -0.48
C LEU A 76 14.32 2.91 0.40
N TYR A 77 13.67 2.93 1.58
CA TYR A 77 13.75 4.06 2.52
C TYR A 77 15.15 4.33 3.07
N VAL A 78 15.98 3.30 3.20
CA VAL A 78 17.36 3.47 3.67
C VAL A 78 18.38 3.65 2.54
N GLY A 79 17.94 3.58 1.28
CA GLY A 79 18.78 3.81 0.10
C GLY A 79 19.63 2.60 -0.30
N GLU A 80 19.24 1.39 0.10
CA GLU A 80 19.90 0.14 -0.29
C GLU A 80 19.23 -0.44 -1.54
N TRP A 81 19.40 0.27 -2.66
CA TRP A 81 18.67 0.04 -3.91
C TRP A 81 18.75 -1.41 -4.40
N GLN A 82 19.92 -2.03 -4.35
CA GLN A 82 20.08 -3.41 -4.80
C GLN A 82 19.29 -4.41 -3.95
N LYS A 83 19.29 -4.24 -2.61
CA LYS A 83 18.48 -5.09 -1.72
C LYS A 83 16.99 -4.83 -1.89
N ALA A 84 16.59 -3.60 -2.19
CA ALA A 84 15.20 -3.29 -2.49
C ALA A 84 14.72 -4.01 -3.76
N ILE A 85 15.54 -4.03 -4.82
CA ILE A 85 15.25 -4.77 -6.05
C ILE A 85 15.13 -6.27 -5.78
N GLU A 86 16.11 -6.88 -5.09
CA GLU A 86 16.09 -8.30 -4.75
C GLU A 86 14.85 -8.69 -3.92
N ALA A 87 14.47 -7.86 -2.95
CA ALA A 87 13.26 -8.08 -2.15
C ALA A 87 11.99 -7.93 -3.00
N ALA A 88 11.97 -6.97 -3.93
CA ALA A 88 10.86 -6.81 -4.87
C ALA A 88 10.71 -8.03 -5.79
N ASP A 89 11.81 -8.56 -6.32
CA ASP A 89 11.81 -9.76 -7.18
C ASP A 89 11.27 -10.98 -6.42
N GLU A 90 11.66 -11.16 -5.16
CA GLU A 90 11.12 -12.24 -4.30
C GLU A 90 9.63 -12.05 -3.97
N ALA A 91 9.17 -10.80 -3.80
CA ALA A 91 7.76 -10.50 -3.51
C ALA A 91 6.85 -10.68 -4.74
N LEU A 92 7.34 -10.33 -5.92
CA LEU A 92 6.57 -10.29 -7.16
C LEU A 92 6.61 -11.63 -7.93
N GLY A 93 7.71 -12.38 -7.80
CA GLY A 93 7.96 -13.56 -8.63
C GLY A 93 8.09 -13.22 -10.12
N ASP A 94 8.13 -14.27 -10.96
CA ASP A 94 8.39 -14.12 -12.39
C ASP A 94 7.26 -13.44 -13.19
N ASN A 95 6.02 -13.50 -12.70
CA ASN A 95 4.83 -13.00 -13.41
C ASN A 95 3.93 -12.24 -12.43
N PRO A 96 4.26 -11.02 -12.06
CA PRO A 96 3.50 -10.26 -11.08
C PRO A 96 2.12 -9.91 -11.61
N THR A 97 1.10 -10.14 -10.79
CA THR A 97 -0.28 -9.73 -11.09
C THR A 97 -0.55 -8.42 -10.38
N LEU A 98 -0.74 -7.36 -11.15
CA LEU A 98 -1.12 -6.04 -10.66
C LEU A 98 -2.64 -5.88 -10.66
N ARG A 99 -3.15 -4.96 -9.84
CA ARG A 99 -4.57 -4.61 -9.83
C ARG A 99 -4.97 -4.00 -11.16
N ASN A 100 -5.82 -4.68 -11.89
CA ASN A 100 -6.26 -4.23 -13.21
C ASN A 100 -7.43 -3.24 -13.12
N TRP A 101 -7.14 -1.95 -13.14
CA TRP A 101 -8.16 -0.92 -13.09
C TRP A 101 -9.08 -0.89 -14.31
N ASN A 102 -8.66 -1.42 -15.47
CA ASN A 102 -9.54 -1.57 -16.62
C ASN A 102 -10.68 -2.57 -16.37
N GLU A 103 -10.45 -3.59 -15.54
CA GLU A 103 -11.52 -4.47 -15.08
C GLU A 103 -12.38 -3.80 -13.99
N TYR A 104 -11.73 -3.10 -13.07
CA TYR A 104 -12.41 -2.42 -11.97
C TYR A 104 -13.43 -1.38 -12.43
N ILE A 105 -13.13 -0.59 -13.46
CA ILE A 105 -14.09 0.42 -13.99
C ILE A 105 -15.35 -0.20 -14.62
N GLN A 106 -15.33 -1.49 -15.00
CA GLN A 106 -16.48 -2.21 -15.52
C GLN A 106 -17.38 -2.77 -14.40
N MET A 107 -16.89 -2.84 -13.17
CA MET A 107 -17.64 -3.36 -12.04
C MET A 107 -18.63 -2.32 -11.49
N SER A 108 -19.71 -2.79 -10.85
CA SER A 108 -20.51 -1.92 -9.99
C SER A 108 -19.70 -1.41 -8.81
N THR A 109 -20.07 -0.27 -8.24
CA THR A 109 -19.41 0.31 -7.06
C THR A 109 -19.28 -0.71 -5.93
N ALA A 110 -20.35 -1.41 -5.60
CA ALA A 110 -20.36 -2.42 -4.53
C ALA A 110 -19.37 -3.56 -4.79
N ASN A 111 -19.24 -4.02 -6.04
CA ASN A 111 -18.29 -5.08 -6.40
C ASN A 111 -16.85 -4.55 -6.37
N ARG A 112 -16.63 -3.33 -6.83
CA ARG A 112 -15.31 -2.66 -6.79
C ARG A 112 -14.80 -2.56 -5.36
N GLU A 113 -15.62 -2.03 -4.46
CA GLU A 113 -15.30 -1.88 -3.04
C GLU A 113 -15.00 -3.23 -2.39
N LYS A 114 -15.85 -4.23 -2.64
CA LYS A 114 -15.67 -5.59 -2.11
C LYS A 114 -14.37 -6.23 -2.61
N ASN A 115 -14.08 -6.11 -3.90
CA ASN A 115 -12.90 -6.74 -4.49
C ASN A 115 -11.62 -6.07 -4.04
N TYR A 116 -11.62 -4.74 -3.91
CA TYR A 116 -10.42 -3.99 -3.58
C TYR A 116 -9.72 -4.48 -2.30
N THR A 117 -10.51 -4.86 -1.30
CA THR A 117 -10.03 -5.34 0.01
C THR A 117 -10.22 -6.85 0.20
N SER A 118 -10.44 -7.57 -0.90
CA SER A 118 -10.65 -9.02 -0.85
C SER A 118 -9.34 -9.78 -0.73
N VAL A 119 -9.38 -10.92 -0.03
CA VAL A 119 -8.31 -11.93 -0.05
C VAL A 119 -8.16 -12.59 -1.43
N GLN A 120 -9.19 -12.52 -2.28
CA GLN A 120 -9.18 -13.06 -3.63
C GLN A 120 -8.49 -12.13 -4.63
N GLU A 121 -8.33 -10.85 -4.30
CA GLU A 121 -7.60 -9.91 -5.14
C GLU A 121 -6.12 -10.24 -5.13
N SER A 122 -5.58 -10.64 -6.29
CA SER A 122 -4.20 -11.12 -6.42
C SER A 122 -3.19 -10.06 -6.02
N ALA A 123 -3.49 -8.80 -6.32
CA ALA A 123 -2.61 -7.69 -5.99
C ALA A 123 -2.46 -7.42 -4.49
N ASN A 124 -3.37 -7.92 -3.63
CA ASN A 124 -3.24 -7.76 -2.19
C ASN A 124 -2.27 -8.79 -1.61
N LEU A 125 -1.22 -8.34 -0.95
CA LEU A 125 -0.23 -9.18 -0.27
C LEU A 125 -0.49 -9.29 1.23
N LEU A 126 -0.87 -8.18 1.87
CA LEU A 126 -1.24 -8.14 3.29
C LEU A 126 -2.45 -7.24 3.51
N LEU A 127 -3.44 -7.76 4.21
CA LEU A 127 -4.65 -7.05 4.60
C LEU A 127 -4.70 -6.92 6.13
N ALA A 128 -5.03 -5.74 6.63
CA ALA A 128 -5.27 -5.51 8.05
C ALA A 128 -6.62 -4.83 8.30
N SER A 129 -7.34 -5.30 9.30
CA SER A 129 -8.52 -4.61 9.79
C SER A 129 -8.12 -3.68 10.93
N THR A 130 -8.46 -2.41 10.80
CA THR A 130 -8.15 -1.39 11.81
C THR A 130 -9.26 -0.36 11.93
N VAL A 131 -9.25 0.41 13.01
CA VAL A 131 -10.08 1.61 13.15
C VAL A 131 -9.29 2.78 12.57
N SER A 132 -9.88 3.51 11.64
CA SER A 132 -9.23 4.66 11.00
C SER A 132 -10.13 5.89 11.07
N GLN A 133 -9.67 6.91 11.78
CA GLN A 133 -10.33 8.21 11.79
C GLN A 133 -10.27 8.85 10.40
N PHE A 134 -9.16 8.72 9.69
CA PHE A 134 -9.05 9.21 8.32
C PHE A 134 -10.09 8.59 7.38
N ALA A 135 -10.37 7.30 7.51
CA ALA A 135 -11.38 6.63 6.70
C ALA A 135 -12.79 7.25 6.86
N VAL A 136 -13.09 7.75 8.05
CA VAL A 136 -14.34 8.49 8.33
C VAL A 136 -14.24 9.92 7.80
N ASP A 137 -13.13 10.61 8.09
CA ASP A 137 -12.97 12.04 7.84
C ASP A 137 -12.75 12.37 6.35
N GLN A 138 -12.24 11.44 5.55
CA GLN A 138 -12.10 11.64 4.09
C GLN A 138 -13.45 11.88 3.38
N SER A 139 -14.57 11.46 4.00
CA SER A 139 -15.91 11.74 3.50
C SER A 139 -16.33 13.20 3.66
N PHE A 140 -15.59 13.96 4.44
CA PHE A 140 -15.79 15.40 4.60
C PHE A 140 -14.85 16.18 3.68
N TYR A 141 -15.32 17.31 3.15
CA TYR A 141 -14.60 18.15 2.17
C TYR A 141 -13.16 18.51 2.56
N ARG A 142 -12.86 18.52 3.84
CA ARG A 142 -11.53 18.92 4.33
C ARG A 142 -10.45 17.90 4.03
N TYR A 143 -10.78 16.61 3.99
CA TYR A 143 -9.81 15.50 3.89
C TYR A 143 -10.01 14.64 2.64
N GLY A 144 -11.15 14.77 1.98
CA GLY A 144 -11.39 14.19 0.67
C GLY A 144 -10.79 15.02 -0.45
N TYR A 145 -10.68 14.45 -1.62
CA TYR A 145 -10.33 15.24 -2.79
C TYR A 145 -11.55 15.52 -3.67
N SER A 146 -11.52 16.68 -4.33
CA SER A 146 -12.66 17.13 -5.13
C SER A 146 -12.72 16.47 -6.50
N THR A 147 -13.89 16.48 -7.11
CA THR A 147 -14.06 16.07 -8.51
C THR A 147 -13.14 16.84 -9.45
N ALA A 148 -12.90 18.14 -9.20
CA ALA A 148 -11.99 18.94 -10.00
C ALA A 148 -10.55 18.42 -9.94
N VAL A 149 -10.05 18.11 -8.75
CA VAL A 149 -8.72 17.51 -8.55
C VAL A 149 -8.65 16.12 -9.19
N ASN A 150 -9.67 15.28 -8.98
CA ASN A 150 -9.73 13.95 -9.61
C ASN A 150 -9.67 14.04 -11.15
N ASN A 151 -10.43 14.97 -11.73
CA ASN A 151 -10.43 15.14 -13.17
C ASN A 151 -9.06 15.64 -13.68
N SER A 152 -8.44 16.57 -12.97
CA SER A 152 -7.12 17.08 -13.32
C SER A 152 -6.04 15.98 -13.26
N LEU A 153 -6.09 15.10 -12.24
CA LEU A 153 -5.06 14.07 -12.08
C LEU A 153 -5.28 12.83 -12.95
N PHE A 154 -6.53 12.40 -13.14
CA PHE A 154 -6.81 11.08 -13.67
C PHE A 154 -7.65 11.07 -14.96
N GLN A 155 -8.35 12.15 -15.31
CA GLN A 155 -9.31 12.13 -16.39
C GLN A 155 -8.90 13.01 -17.61
N GLN A 156 -7.75 13.66 -17.54
CA GLN A 156 -7.23 14.47 -18.65
C GLN A 156 -6.06 13.76 -19.33
N ASN A 157 -5.87 14.04 -20.61
CA ASN A 157 -4.80 13.45 -21.41
C ASN A 157 -3.48 14.25 -21.37
N ASP A 158 -3.46 15.39 -20.68
CA ASP A 158 -2.30 16.29 -20.56
C ASP A 158 -1.37 15.96 -19.38
N ASN A 159 -1.50 14.76 -18.83
CA ASN A 159 -0.61 14.24 -17.81
C ASN A 159 0.66 13.60 -18.44
N VAL A 160 1.61 13.22 -17.57
CA VAL A 160 2.92 12.70 -17.99
C VAL A 160 2.86 11.43 -18.85
N VAL A 161 1.77 10.68 -18.80
CA VAL A 161 1.57 9.44 -19.57
C VAL A 161 0.73 9.66 -20.83
N ASN A 162 0.27 10.89 -21.07
CA ASN A 162 -0.58 11.27 -22.20
C ASN A 162 -1.80 10.33 -22.37
N GLY A 163 -2.41 9.94 -21.24
CA GLY A 163 -3.52 8.98 -21.23
C GLY A 163 -4.48 9.22 -20.07
N VAL A 164 -5.71 8.74 -20.23
CA VAL A 164 -6.72 8.78 -19.18
C VAL A 164 -6.53 7.57 -18.25
N TRP A 165 -6.41 7.83 -16.96
CA TRP A 165 -6.32 6.76 -15.97
C TRP A 165 -7.63 6.00 -15.82
N ALA A 166 -7.55 4.69 -15.72
CA ALA A 166 -8.70 3.83 -15.45
C ALA A 166 -9.19 3.94 -14.00
N TYR A 167 -8.43 4.59 -13.13
CA TYR A 167 -8.79 4.81 -11.73
C TYR A 167 -10.12 5.55 -11.62
N ARG A 168 -10.97 5.08 -10.71
CA ARG A 168 -12.24 5.69 -10.38
C ARG A 168 -12.38 5.86 -8.88
N ALA A 169 -12.42 7.10 -8.45
CA ALA A 169 -12.83 7.45 -7.10
C ALA A 169 -14.35 7.33 -6.96
N GLU A 170 -14.81 7.01 -5.78
CA GLU A 170 -16.23 6.88 -5.50
C GLU A 170 -16.75 8.13 -4.77
N ALA A 171 -17.93 8.62 -5.21
CA ALA A 171 -18.60 9.67 -4.47
C ALA A 171 -19.12 9.10 -3.15
N TYR A 172 -18.73 9.71 -2.05
CA TYR A 172 -19.27 9.34 -0.75
C TYR A 172 -20.59 10.09 -0.52
N ASN A 173 -21.65 9.33 -0.51
CA ASN A 173 -22.97 9.56 0.06
C ASN A 173 -23.84 10.73 -0.40
N VAL A 174 -23.37 11.91 -0.74
CA VAL A 174 -24.30 13.05 -1.02
C VAL A 174 -23.72 14.14 -1.90
N SER A 175 -22.45 14.18 -2.13
CA SER A 175 -21.84 15.24 -2.91
C SER A 175 -20.93 14.68 -3.96
N SER A 176 -21.22 15.01 -5.22
CA SER A 176 -20.32 14.76 -6.35
C SER A 176 -19.00 15.54 -6.27
N GLU A 177 -18.85 16.40 -5.27
CA GLU A 177 -17.67 17.24 -5.09
C GLU A 177 -16.63 16.66 -4.13
N ALA A 178 -17.04 15.72 -3.22
CA ALA A 178 -16.13 15.02 -2.32
C ALA A 178 -16.04 13.56 -2.73
N LEU A 179 -14.84 13.13 -3.09
CA LEU A 179 -14.54 11.76 -3.51
C LEU A 179 -13.72 11.04 -2.44
N THR A 180 -13.90 9.75 -2.35
CA THR A 180 -13.19 8.88 -1.41
C THR A 180 -12.38 7.84 -2.14
N MET A 181 -11.28 7.43 -1.51
CA MET A 181 -10.42 6.36 -2.00
C MET A 181 -10.92 5.02 -1.46
N MET A 182 -10.98 4.01 -2.31
CA MET A 182 -11.43 2.66 -1.94
C MET A 182 -10.57 2.04 -0.84
N LYS A 183 -9.28 2.35 -0.83
CA LYS A 183 -8.34 1.88 0.20
C LYS A 183 -8.84 2.19 1.62
N TRP A 184 -9.55 3.31 1.79
CA TRP A 184 -10.01 3.82 3.09
C TRP A 184 -11.53 3.73 3.26
N LYS A 185 -12.19 2.80 2.56
CA LYS A 185 -13.65 2.61 2.69
C LYS A 185 -14.00 2.15 4.10
N PRO A 186 -14.77 2.94 4.87
CA PRO A 186 -15.21 2.54 6.20
C PRO A 186 -16.36 1.54 6.15
N TYR A 187 -16.32 0.57 7.05
CA TYR A 187 -17.38 -0.40 7.29
C TYR A 187 -17.89 -0.24 8.72
N LEU A 188 -19.18 -0.01 8.89
CA LEU A 188 -19.79 0.06 10.21
C LEU A 188 -20.00 -1.35 10.77
N LYS A 189 -19.34 -1.66 11.88
CA LYS A 189 -19.71 -2.78 12.74
C LYS A 189 -20.73 -2.28 13.74
N SER A 190 -22.00 -2.59 13.49
CA SER A 190 -23.13 -2.16 14.33
C SER A 190 -23.08 -2.84 15.71
N ASP A 191 -23.48 -2.10 16.75
CA ASP A 191 -23.61 -2.60 18.12
C ASP A 191 -24.83 -3.50 18.34
N GLY A 192 -25.72 -3.60 17.36
CA GLY A 192 -26.91 -4.46 17.42
C GLY A 192 -27.69 -4.49 16.12
N VAL A 193 -28.68 -5.37 16.06
CA VAL A 193 -29.58 -5.51 14.90
C VAL A 193 -30.36 -4.19 14.74
N ASN A 194 -30.29 -3.59 13.57
CA ASN A 194 -30.92 -2.29 13.24
C ASN A 194 -30.35 -1.08 14.01
N SER A 195 -29.17 -1.18 14.63
CA SER A 195 -28.49 -0.04 15.23
C SER A 195 -27.64 0.70 14.19
N ASN A 196 -27.74 2.04 14.18
CA ASN A 196 -26.82 2.91 13.43
C ASN A 196 -25.61 3.33 14.29
N SER A 197 -25.52 2.82 15.52
CA SER A 197 -24.38 2.99 16.41
C SER A 197 -23.40 1.82 16.24
N GLY A 198 -22.12 2.11 16.37
CA GLY A 198 -21.08 1.08 16.21
C GLY A 198 -19.71 1.69 15.97
N VAL A 199 -18.78 0.84 15.61
CA VAL A 199 -17.40 1.22 15.29
C VAL A 199 -17.16 1.09 13.79
N TYR A 200 -16.55 2.12 13.20
CA TYR A 200 -16.10 2.09 11.81
C TYR A 200 -14.73 1.44 11.72
N TYR A 201 -14.66 0.38 10.95
CA TYR A 201 -13.44 -0.31 10.59
C TYR A 201 -13.10 -0.06 9.13
N VAL A 202 -11.84 -0.14 8.81
CA VAL A 202 -11.35 -0.23 7.44
C VAL A 202 -10.59 -1.54 7.27
N MET A 203 -10.75 -2.17 6.11
CA MET A 203 -9.88 -3.27 5.68
C MET A 203 -8.83 -2.67 4.75
N GLU A 204 -7.63 -2.50 5.25
CA GLU A 204 -6.57 -1.84 4.52
C GLU A 204 -5.62 -2.84 3.87
N PRO A 205 -5.40 -2.76 2.54
CA PRO A 205 -4.26 -3.40 1.90
C PRO A 205 -2.97 -2.68 2.33
N LEU A 206 -2.23 -3.28 3.27
CA LEU A 206 -0.97 -2.74 3.78
C LEU A 206 0.18 -2.88 2.80
N PHE A 207 0.19 -4.01 2.06
CA PHE A 207 1.12 -4.27 0.97
C PHE A 207 0.38 -4.79 -0.24
N THR A 208 0.75 -4.30 -1.40
CA THR A 208 0.22 -4.72 -2.70
C THR A 208 1.35 -4.91 -3.70
N THR A 209 1.13 -5.74 -4.71
CA THR A 209 2.07 -5.88 -5.83
C THR A 209 2.24 -4.56 -6.59
N ASP A 210 1.21 -3.74 -6.66
CA ASP A 210 1.28 -2.39 -7.27
C ASP A 210 2.31 -1.51 -6.58
N GLU A 211 2.34 -1.50 -5.25
CA GLU A 211 3.33 -0.76 -4.49
C GLU A 211 4.73 -1.32 -4.71
N VAL A 212 4.89 -2.64 -4.63
CA VAL A 212 6.20 -3.28 -4.79
C VAL A 212 6.80 -2.98 -6.17
N VAL A 213 5.98 -2.97 -7.24
CA VAL A 213 6.45 -2.57 -8.57
C VAL A 213 6.89 -1.11 -8.58
N CYS A 214 6.13 -0.20 -7.96
CA CYS A 214 6.53 1.22 -7.86
C CYS A 214 7.84 1.39 -7.08
N ASP A 215 8.00 0.67 -5.97
CA ASP A 215 9.23 0.67 -5.17
C ASP A 215 10.41 0.12 -5.97
N ARG A 216 10.19 -0.94 -6.79
CA ARG A 216 11.23 -1.50 -7.66
C ARG A 216 11.62 -0.54 -8.79
N ILE A 217 10.65 0.14 -9.40
CA ILE A 217 10.91 1.19 -10.41
C ILE A 217 11.84 2.26 -9.83
N GLU A 218 11.54 2.76 -8.63
CA GLU A 218 12.38 3.77 -7.97
C GLU A 218 13.77 3.22 -7.69
N ALA A 219 13.88 2.02 -7.11
CA ALA A 219 15.15 1.40 -6.79
C ALA A 219 16.01 1.12 -8.05
N LEU A 220 15.40 0.64 -9.13
CA LEU A 220 16.07 0.43 -10.43
C LEU A 220 16.59 1.75 -11.01
N ALA A 221 15.77 2.80 -11.00
CA ALA A 221 16.17 4.13 -11.47
C ALA A 221 17.33 4.70 -10.65
N MET A 222 17.28 4.57 -9.31
CA MET A 222 18.33 5.00 -8.42
C MET A 222 19.63 4.18 -8.56
N ALA A 223 19.51 2.93 -8.98
CA ALA A 223 20.65 2.05 -9.30
C ALA A 223 21.19 2.28 -10.72
N GLY A 224 20.58 3.15 -11.54
CA GLY A 224 20.97 3.43 -12.92
C GLY A 224 20.52 2.35 -13.94
N ARG A 225 19.61 1.44 -13.55
CA ARG A 225 19.05 0.37 -14.37
C ARG A 225 17.78 0.86 -15.09
N TYR A 226 17.93 1.87 -15.93
CA TYR A 226 16.79 2.60 -16.52
C TYR A 226 15.94 1.76 -17.46
N ASP A 227 16.53 0.87 -18.25
CA ASP A 227 15.78 0.03 -19.18
C ASP A 227 14.80 -0.89 -18.43
N GLU A 228 15.26 -1.50 -17.34
CA GLU A 228 14.42 -2.36 -16.49
C GLU A 228 13.35 -1.56 -15.73
N ALA A 229 13.68 -0.34 -15.29
CA ALA A 229 12.68 0.57 -14.73
C ALA A 229 11.59 0.93 -15.73
N CYS A 230 11.93 1.11 -17.01
CA CYS A 230 10.96 1.36 -18.07
C CYS A 230 10.06 0.15 -18.33
N GLU A 231 10.59 -1.07 -18.31
CA GLU A 231 9.79 -2.30 -18.43
C GLU A 231 8.74 -2.39 -17.31
N ASP A 232 9.12 -2.08 -16.08
CA ASP A 232 8.20 -2.06 -14.95
C ASP A 232 7.16 -0.94 -15.04
N ILE A 233 7.55 0.24 -15.54
CA ILE A 233 6.61 1.35 -15.82
C ILE A 233 5.58 0.90 -16.85
N GLU A 234 5.99 0.27 -17.94
CA GLU A 234 5.09 -0.24 -18.97
C GLU A 234 4.13 -1.28 -18.39
N LEU A 235 4.64 -2.24 -17.61
CA LEU A 235 3.83 -3.23 -16.90
C LEU A 235 2.77 -2.54 -16.01
N PHE A 236 3.17 -1.56 -15.23
CA PHE A 236 2.26 -0.81 -14.35
C PHE A 236 1.19 -0.06 -15.16
N LEU A 237 1.59 0.67 -16.19
CA LEU A 237 0.70 1.51 -16.98
C LEU A 237 -0.35 0.70 -17.75
N THR A 238 -0.02 -0.50 -18.25
CA THR A 238 -0.99 -1.38 -18.94
C THR A 238 -2.22 -1.70 -18.09
N THR A 239 -2.07 -1.72 -16.77
CA THR A 239 -3.17 -2.01 -15.83
C THR A 239 -3.86 -0.75 -15.30
N LYS A 240 -3.28 0.44 -15.50
CA LYS A 240 -3.75 1.70 -14.92
C LYS A 240 -4.32 2.68 -15.94
N ILE A 241 -3.84 2.65 -17.18
CA ILE A 241 -4.35 3.53 -18.23
C ILE A 241 -5.55 2.87 -18.90
N LYS A 242 -6.58 3.64 -19.21
CA LYS A 242 -7.74 3.13 -19.94
C LYS A 242 -7.27 2.54 -21.27
N ASN A 243 -7.71 1.32 -21.53
CA ASN A 243 -7.62 0.72 -22.84
C ASN A 243 -8.46 1.56 -23.80
N SER A 244 -7.86 2.55 -24.41
CA SER A 244 -8.36 3.14 -25.63
C SER A 244 -7.62 2.44 -26.76
N ASP A 245 -8.27 2.14 -27.84
CA ASP A 245 -7.69 1.55 -29.05
C ASP A 245 -6.55 2.42 -29.66
N SER A 246 -6.06 3.39 -28.91
CA SER A 246 -5.09 4.42 -29.27
C SER A 246 -3.87 4.54 -28.36
N ILE A 247 -3.60 3.61 -27.45
CA ILE A 247 -2.23 3.45 -26.94
C ILE A 247 -1.44 2.54 -27.91
N ALA A 248 -1.73 2.71 -29.17
CA ALA A 248 -0.94 2.12 -30.24
C ALA A 248 -0.01 3.22 -30.75
N GLN A 249 1.27 3.05 -30.47
CA GLN A 249 2.45 3.65 -31.11
C GLN A 249 3.09 4.82 -30.39
#